data_58c5c20483640c560061583f58885eec
#
_entry.id   58c5c20483640c560061583f58885eec
#
_cell.length_a   1.000
_cell.length_b   1.000
_cell.length_c   1.000
_cell.angle_alpha   90.00
_cell.angle_beta   90.00
_cell.angle_gamma   90.00
#
_symmetry.space_group_name_H-M   'P 1'
#
loop_
_entity.id
_entity.type
_entity.pdbx_description
1 polymer ?
#
loop_
_entity_poly.entity_id
_entity_poly.type
_entity_poly.pdbx_seq_one_letter_code
_entity_poly.pdbx_strand_id
1 'polypeptide(L)'
;MKYSHVLFDADETLFSFNAFEGLRVMFANYGVEFTESDYHHYQATNKPLWVAYQKHEITASELQITRFTEWANRLDVPAKTLNDGFLDAMASICVPLPGAVELLTKLKPHAKLGIITNGFAKLQQKRLEHTGLQEMFDWLVISELVGKAKPAPEIFQHTFQLMGNPPKEQILMVGDT
;
A
#
# COMPACT_ATOMS: atom_id res chain seq x y z
N MET A 1 5.50 -0.03 -28.77
CA MET A 1 4.65 -0.71 -27.78
C MET A 1 3.20 -0.20 -27.90
N LYS A 2 2.18 -1.02 -27.66
CA LYS A 2 0.77 -0.61 -27.77
C LYS A 2 0.39 0.41 -26.69
N TYR A 3 0.89 0.24 -25.47
CA TYR A 3 0.59 1.09 -24.33
C TYR A 3 1.74 2.07 -24.07
N SER A 4 1.43 3.35 -23.98
CA SER A 4 2.38 4.41 -23.61
C SER A 4 2.44 4.68 -22.11
N HIS A 5 1.46 4.17 -21.36
CA HIS A 5 1.34 4.32 -19.91
C HIS A 5 0.99 2.97 -19.29
N VAL A 6 1.73 2.57 -18.25
CA VAL A 6 1.46 1.35 -17.50
C VAL A 6 1.34 1.72 -16.03
N LEU A 7 0.18 1.43 -15.47
CA LEU A 7 -0.16 1.66 -14.07
C LEU A 7 -0.17 0.33 -13.34
N PHE A 8 0.38 0.29 -12.16
CA PHE A 8 0.47 -0.92 -11.33
C PHE A 8 -0.25 -0.71 -10.00
N ASP A 9 -0.86 -1.77 -9.49
CA ASP A 9 -1.06 -1.89 -8.06
C ASP A 9 0.30 -2.14 -7.39
N ALA A 10 0.37 -1.93 -6.08
CA ALA A 10 1.61 -2.09 -5.33
C ALA A 10 1.71 -3.44 -4.64
N ASP A 11 0.78 -3.72 -3.70
CA ASP A 11 0.81 -4.92 -2.85
C ASP A 11 0.47 -6.17 -3.68
N GLU A 12 1.25 -7.24 -3.51
CA GLU A 12 1.11 -8.53 -4.23
C GLU A 12 1.10 -8.40 -5.78
N THR A 13 1.46 -7.22 -6.29
CA THR A 13 1.66 -6.98 -7.73
C THR A 13 3.12 -6.63 -8.03
N LEU A 14 3.68 -5.65 -7.33
CA LEU A 14 5.09 -5.25 -7.44
C LEU A 14 5.91 -5.65 -6.22
N PHE A 15 5.29 -5.67 -5.05
CA PHE A 15 5.93 -5.86 -3.76
C PHE A 15 5.25 -6.97 -2.96
N SER A 16 6.05 -7.75 -2.24
CA SER A 16 5.54 -8.69 -1.25
C SER A 16 4.83 -7.96 -0.12
N PHE A 17 3.76 -8.55 0.42
CA PHE A 17 2.99 -8.00 1.53
C PHE A 17 2.75 -9.05 2.61
N ASN A 18 3.68 -9.18 3.57
CA ASN A 18 3.56 -10.10 4.69
C ASN A 18 3.20 -9.36 5.98
N ALA A 19 1.90 -9.10 6.18
CA ALA A 19 1.40 -8.37 7.34
C ALA A 19 1.70 -9.09 8.67
N PHE A 20 1.69 -10.43 8.69
CA PHE A 20 2.02 -11.20 9.90
C PHE A 20 3.45 -10.93 10.34
N GLU A 21 4.41 -11.02 9.43
CA GLU A 21 5.81 -10.76 9.75
C GLU A 21 6.05 -9.29 10.11
N GLY A 22 5.42 -8.34 9.41
CA GLY A 22 5.48 -6.93 9.76
C GLY A 22 4.98 -6.64 11.19
N LEU A 23 3.89 -7.28 11.60
CA LEU A 23 3.36 -7.17 12.96
C LEU A 23 4.33 -7.81 13.97
N ARG A 24 4.89 -8.98 13.68
CA ARG A 24 5.90 -9.63 14.55
C ARG A 24 7.10 -8.71 14.77
N VAL A 25 7.66 -8.14 13.70
CA VAL A 25 8.80 -7.21 13.78
C VAL A 25 8.44 -5.98 14.62
N MET A 26 7.27 -5.39 14.40
CA MET A 26 6.82 -4.21 15.15
C MET A 26 6.60 -4.53 16.62
N PHE A 27 5.87 -5.60 16.96
CA PHE A 27 5.54 -5.96 18.35
C PHE A 27 6.76 -6.44 19.16
N ALA A 28 7.78 -6.98 18.50
CA ALA A 28 9.04 -7.34 19.17
C ALA A 28 9.70 -6.13 19.86
N ASN A 29 9.54 -4.90 19.33
CA ASN A 29 10.03 -3.68 19.97
C ASN A 29 9.34 -3.36 21.30
N TYR A 30 8.20 -3.98 21.58
CA TYR A 30 7.43 -3.85 22.82
C TYR A 30 7.55 -5.10 23.72
N GLY A 31 8.47 -6.03 23.39
CA GLY A 31 8.64 -7.29 24.13
C GLY A 31 7.48 -8.26 23.96
N VAL A 32 6.65 -8.12 22.92
CA VAL A 32 5.51 -8.98 22.63
C VAL A 32 5.91 -10.05 21.63
N GLU A 33 5.75 -11.32 21.98
CA GLU A 33 5.78 -12.44 21.05
C GLU A 33 4.42 -12.53 20.34
N PHE A 34 4.35 -11.93 19.14
CA PHE A 34 3.11 -11.87 18.36
C PHE A 34 2.90 -13.20 17.62
N THR A 35 1.81 -13.90 17.96
CA THR A 35 1.51 -15.25 17.51
C THR A 35 0.54 -15.26 16.31
N GLU A 36 0.36 -16.42 15.67
CA GLU A 36 -0.69 -16.62 14.65
C GLU A 36 -2.10 -16.40 15.21
N SER A 37 -2.34 -16.76 16.46
CA SER A 37 -3.61 -16.48 17.14
C SER A 37 -3.87 -14.96 17.27
N ASP A 38 -2.84 -14.20 17.64
CA ASP A 38 -2.93 -12.73 17.67
C ASP A 38 -3.20 -12.15 16.30
N TYR A 39 -2.58 -12.72 15.26
CA TYR A 39 -2.81 -12.32 13.90
C TYR A 39 -4.25 -12.59 13.44
N HIS A 40 -4.80 -13.76 13.76
CA HIS A 40 -6.21 -14.06 13.47
C HIS A 40 -7.16 -13.07 14.15
N HIS A 41 -6.89 -12.73 15.43
CA HIS A 41 -7.65 -11.73 16.16
C HIS A 41 -7.53 -10.34 15.52
N TYR A 42 -6.30 -9.90 15.21
CA TYR A 42 -6.06 -8.66 14.48
C TYR A 42 -6.82 -8.61 13.15
N GLN A 43 -6.80 -9.67 12.37
CA GLN A 43 -7.49 -9.73 11.08
C GLN A 43 -9.01 -9.67 11.21
N ALA A 44 -9.58 -10.18 12.30
CA ALA A 44 -11.02 -10.07 12.58
C ALA A 44 -11.48 -8.60 12.71
N THR A 45 -10.59 -7.72 13.21
CA THR A 45 -10.82 -6.28 13.27
C THR A 45 -10.43 -5.58 11.96
N ASN A 46 -9.25 -5.90 11.42
CA ASN A 46 -8.64 -5.20 10.29
C ASN A 46 -9.42 -5.37 8.97
N LYS A 47 -9.88 -6.59 8.67
CA LYS A 47 -10.58 -6.87 7.40
C LYS A 47 -11.88 -6.06 7.23
N PRO A 48 -12.78 -5.99 8.22
CA PRO A 48 -13.98 -5.14 8.12
C PRO A 48 -13.65 -3.65 7.96
N LEU A 49 -12.58 -3.17 8.60
CA LEU A 49 -12.15 -1.77 8.46
C LEU A 49 -11.72 -1.45 7.03
N TRP A 50 -11.00 -2.36 6.37
CA TRP A 50 -10.65 -2.19 4.96
C TRP A 50 -11.86 -2.15 4.04
N VAL A 51 -12.87 -3.00 4.31
CA VAL A 51 -14.15 -2.98 3.57
C VAL A 51 -14.88 -1.64 3.76
N ALA A 52 -14.96 -1.15 5.00
CA ALA A 52 -15.58 0.14 5.31
C ALA A 52 -14.82 1.31 4.65
N TYR A 53 -13.47 1.27 4.66
CA TYR A 53 -12.65 2.26 3.97
C TYR A 53 -12.89 2.28 2.46
N GLN A 54 -12.93 1.12 1.80
CA GLN A 54 -13.21 1.02 0.37
C GLN A 54 -14.61 1.51 0.00
N LYS A 55 -15.59 1.38 0.93
CA LYS A 55 -16.93 1.92 0.79
C LYS A 55 -17.06 3.40 1.16
N HIS A 56 -15.97 4.03 1.59
CA HIS A 56 -15.95 5.42 2.08
C HIS A 56 -16.80 5.65 3.33
N GLU A 57 -17.03 4.61 4.14
CA GLU A 57 -17.74 4.67 5.41
C GLU A 57 -16.83 5.20 6.54
N ILE A 58 -15.52 5.00 6.41
CA ILE A 58 -14.49 5.51 7.32
C ILE A 58 -13.32 6.12 6.54
N THR A 59 -12.57 6.98 7.20
CA THR A 59 -11.33 7.57 6.67
C THR A 59 -10.14 6.64 6.83
N ALA A 60 -9.06 6.91 6.10
CA ALA A 60 -7.77 6.23 6.27
C ALA A 60 -7.23 6.35 7.71
N SER A 61 -7.39 7.53 8.32
CA SER A 61 -6.96 7.78 9.71
C SER A 61 -7.75 6.93 10.71
N GLU A 62 -9.07 6.86 10.56
CA GLU A 62 -9.91 6.02 11.42
C GLU A 62 -9.53 4.55 11.30
N LEU A 63 -9.30 4.03 10.10
CA LEU A 63 -8.81 2.67 9.89
C LEU A 63 -7.49 2.43 10.63
N GLN A 64 -6.51 3.31 10.42
CA GLN A 64 -5.17 3.19 10.98
C GLN A 64 -5.17 3.20 12.51
N ILE A 65 -6.03 3.99 13.14
CA ILE A 65 -6.15 4.06 14.60
C ILE A 65 -6.94 2.89 15.12
N THR A 66 -8.12 2.61 14.56
CA THR A 66 -9.04 1.61 15.10
C THR A 66 -8.45 0.20 15.10
N ARG A 67 -7.69 -0.18 14.06
CA ARG A 67 -7.06 -1.51 13.98
C ARG A 67 -6.05 -1.81 15.08
N PHE A 68 -5.51 -0.78 15.74
CA PHE A 68 -4.55 -0.92 16.84
C PHE A 68 -5.09 -0.51 18.20
N THR A 69 -6.36 -0.09 18.34
CA THR A 69 -6.92 0.44 19.59
C THR A 69 -6.82 -0.57 20.75
N GLU A 70 -7.11 -1.84 20.51
CA GLU A 70 -7.00 -2.88 21.55
C GLU A 70 -5.55 -3.05 22.04
N TRP A 71 -4.60 -3.18 21.10
CA TRP A 71 -3.18 -3.31 21.44
C TRP A 71 -2.62 -2.05 22.10
N ALA A 72 -3.08 -0.87 21.67
CA ALA A 72 -2.73 0.40 22.29
C ALA A 72 -3.09 0.44 23.77
N ASN A 73 -4.30 0.00 24.10
CA ASN A 73 -4.77 -0.10 25.48
C ASN A 73 -3.98 -1.15 26.30
N ARG A 74 -3.63 -2.29 25.70
CA ARG A 74 -2.86 -3.36 26.37
C ARG A 74 -1.42 -2.95 26.68
N LEU A 75 -0.81 -2.15 25.82
CA LEU A 75 0.60 -1.75 25.90
C LEU A 75 0.81 -0.36 26.50
N ASP A 76 -0.28 0.37 26.79
CA ASP A 76 -0.24 1.79 27.20
C ASP A 76 0.57 2.66 26.23
N VAL A 77 0.30 2.48 24.91
CA VAL A 77 0.98 3.18 23.81
C VAL A 77 -0.08 3.73 22.87
N PRO A 78 0.08 4.97 22.33
CA PRO A 78 -0.88 5.49 21.37
C PRO A 78 -1.04 4.58 20.15
N ALA A 79 -2.28 4.33 19.70
CA ALA A 79 -2.58 3.50 18.53
C ALA A 79 -1.86 4.00 17.25
N LYS A 80 -1.73 5.32 17.10
CA LYS A 80 -0.95 5.93 16.03
C LYS A 80 0.52 5.49 16.05
N THR A 81 1.13 5.39 17.21
CA THR A 81 2.53 4.96 17.35
C THR A 81 2.70 3.50 16.90
N LEU A 82 1.77 2.62 17.29
CA LEU A 82 1.75 1.23 16.83
C LEU A 82 1.54 1.14 15.30
N ASN A 83 0.61 1.92 14.77
CA ASN A 83 0.40 1.98 13.34
C ASN A 83 1.64 2.46 12.57
N ASP A 84 2.27 3.52 13.03
CA ASP A 84 3.48 4.06 12.40
C ASP A 84 4.64 3.05 12.46
N GLY A 85 4.81 2.36 13.58
CA GLY A 85 5.78 1.28 13.73
C GLY A 85 5.50 0.08 12.82
N PHE A 86 4.22 -0.27 12.65
CA PHE A 86 3.83 -1.32 11.71
C PHE A 86 4.15 -0.95 10.25
N LEU A 87 3.85 0.28 9.82
CA LEU A 87 4.20 0.74 8.46
C LEU A 87 5.72 0.77 8.24
N ASP A 88 6.49 1.14 9.26
CA ASP A 88 7.95 1.11 9.23
C ASP A 88 8.48 -0.34 9.11
N ALA A 89 7.94 -1.27 9.90
CA ALA A 89 8.27 -2.68 9.81
C ALA A 89 7.93 -3.26 8.43
N MET A 90 6.73 -2.97 7.91
CA MET A 90 6.32 -3.41 6.57
C MET A 90 7.26 -2.89 5.48
N ALA A 91 7.72 -1.64 5.59
CA ALA A 91 8.68 -1.08 4.63
C ALA A 91 10.04 -1.79 4.73
N SER A 92 10.51 -2.12 5.94
CA SER A 92 11.81 -2.75 6.17
C SER A 92 11.91 -4.20 5.67
N ILE A 93 10.80 -4.94 5.70
CA ILE A 93 10.73 -6.34 5.22
C ILE A 93 10.28 -6.44 3.75
N CYS A 94 9.93 -5.30 3.14
CA CYS A 94 9.42 -5.27 1.77
C CYS A 94 10.49 -5.68 0.78
N VAL A 95 10.14 -6.61 -0.12
CA VAL A 95 10.97 -6.96 -1.27
C VAL A 95 10.13 -6.90 -2.55
N PRO A 96 10.73 -6.50 -3.69
CA PRO A 96 10.06 -6.64 -4.98
C PRO A 96 9.72 -8.11 -5.26
N LEU A 97 8.56 -8.35 -5.85
CA LEU A 97 8.21 -9.70 -6.30
C LEU A 97 9.16 -10.19 -7.40
N PRO A 98 9.36 -11.51 -7.51
CA PRO A 98 10.20 -12.09 -8.57
C PRO A 98 9.78 -11.60 -9.96
N GLY A 99 10.72 -11.05 -10.73
CA GLY A 99 10.49 -10.50 -12.07
C GLY A 99 9.97 -9.07 -12.11
N ALA A 100 9.54 -8.47 -10.98
CA ALA A 100 9.02 -7.09 -10.97
C ALA A 100 10.07 -6.07 -11.41
N VAL A 101 11.28 -6.12 -10.86
CA VAL A 101 12.36 -5.19 -11.22
C VAL A 101 12.75 -5.36 -12.70
N GLU A 102 12.85 -6.60 -13.17
CA GLU A 102 13.16 -6.89 -14.57
C GLU A 102 12.07 -6.33 -15.52
N LEU A 103 10.80 -6.52 -15.17
CA LEU A 103 9.67 -5.99 -15.92
C LEU A 103 9.72 -4.46 -15.98
N LEU A 104 9.87 -3.79 -14.85
CA LEU A 104 9.93 -2.32 -14.77
C LEU A 104 11.10 -1.78 -15.60
N THR A 105 12.28 -2.40 -15.49
CA THR A 105 13.47 -2.02 -16.25
C THR A 105 13.25 -2.14 -17.76
N LYS A 106 12.59 -3.21 -18.21
CA LYS A 106 12.25 -3.39 -19.63
C LYS A 106 11.18 -2.42 -20.12
N LEU A 107 10.22 -2.03 -19.28
CA LEU A 107 9.14 -1.12 -19.66
C LEU A 107 9.55 0.35 -19.67
N LYS A 108 10.40 0.78 -18.73
CA LYS A 108 10.76 2.20 -18.52
C LYS A 108 11.23 2.94 -19.78
N PRO A 109 12.03 2.34 -20.72
CA PRO A 109 12.41 3.00 -21.96
C PRO A 109 11.26 3.21 -22.96
N HIS A 110 10.14 2.51 -22.78
CA HIS A 110 9.05 2.43 -23.77
C HIS A 110 7.72 2.99 -23.29
N ALA A 111 7.55 3.16 -21.98
CA ALA A 111 6.31 3.65 -21.37
C ALA A 111 6.59 4.45 -20.13
N LYS A 112 5.68 5.34 -19.81
CA LYS A 112 5.61 5.98 -18.50
C LYS A 112 4.97 5.04 -17.49
N LEU A 113 5.54 4.95 -16.29
CA LEU A 113 5.12 4.01 -15.26
C LEU A 113 4.54 4.74 -14.07
N GLY A 114 3.45 4.20 -13.50
CA GLY A 114 2.84 4.75 -12.29
C GLY A 114 2.32 3.67 -11.36
N ILE A 115 2.13 4.04 -10.11
CA ILE A 115 1.47 3.21 -9.10
C ILE A 115 0.14 3.85 -8.71
N ILE A 116 -0.93 3.04 -8.64
CA ILE A 116 -2.20 3.40 -8.00
C ILE A 116 -2.49 2.39 -6.89
N THR A 117 -2.49 2.82 -5.64
CA THR A 117 -2.62 1.92 -4.49
C THR A 117 -3.64 2.41 -3.47
N ASN A 118 -4.30 1.46 -2.80
CA ASN A 118 -5.12 1.71 -1.60
C ASN A 118 -4.29 1.72 -0.30
N GLY A 119 -2.99 1.46 -0.40
CA GLY A 119 -2.07 1.51 0.74
C GLY A 119 -1.88 2.93 1.32
N PHE A 120 -1.12 3.01 2.41
CA PHE A 120 -0.88 4.27 3.11
C PHE A 120 0.39 4.96 2.64
N ALA A 121 0.37 6.30 2.59
CA ALA A 121 1.43 7.13 2.05
C ALA A 121 2.80 6.83 2.67
N LYS A 122 2.86 6.72 4.00
CA LYS A 122 4.10 6.42 4.74
C LYS A 122 4.74 5.11 4.26
N LEU A 123 3.94 4.04 4.09
CA LEU A 123 4.45 2.76 3.61
C LEU A 123 4.95 2.85 2.17
N GLN A 124 4.15 3.48 1.29
CA GLN A 124 4.48 3.56 -0.13
C GLN A 124 5.79 4.32 -0.36
N GLN A 125 5.98 5.45 0.31
CA GLN A 125 7.20 6.24 0.22
C GLN A 125 8.41 5.46 0.73
N LYS A 126 8.32 4.91 1.96
CA LYS A 126 9.43 4.18 2.57
C LYS A 126 9.81 2.91 1.82
N ARG A 127 8.84 2.15 1.26
CA ARG A 127 9.18 0.95 0.49
C ARG A 127 9.88 1.27 -0.81
N LEU A 128 9.49 2.34 -1.49
CA LEU A 128 10.17 2.78 -2.71
C LEU A 128 11.61 3.21 -2.42
N GLU A 129 11.82 3.95 -1.33
CA GLU A 129 13.16 4.32 -0.86
C GLU A 129 13.99 3.08 -0.49
N HIS A 130 13.42 2.17 0.31
CA HIS A 130 14.08 0.94 0.75
C HIS A 130 14.49 0.03 -0.41
N THR A 131 13.63 -0.09 -1.43
CA THR A 131 13.89 -0.94 -2.61
C THR A 131 14.67 -0.23 -3.72
N GLY A 132 14.90 1.08 -3.61
CA GLY A 132 15.58 1.90 -4.62
C GLY A 132 14.79 2.07 -5.92
N LEU A 133 13.45 1.91 -5.88
CA LEU A 133 12.61 1.93 -7.07
C LEU A 133 11.86 3.25 -7.30
N GLN A 134 12.10 4.31 -6.48
CA GLN A 134 11.40 5.58 -6.63
C GLN A 134 11.55 6.22 -8.01
N GLU A 135 12.73 6.13 -8.63
CA GLU A 135 13.00 6.70 -9.96
C GLU A 135 12.37 5.90 -11.13
N MET A 136 11.81 4.73 -10.81
CA MET A 136 11.12 3.92 -11.82
C MET A 136 9.75 4.49 -12.18
N PHE A 137 9.12 5.26 -11.27
CA PHE A 137 7.73 5.69 -11.43
C PHE A 137 7.63 7.18 -11.69
N ASP A 138 6.86 7.55 -12.71
CA ASP A 138 6.52 8.93 -13.05
C ASP A 138 5.38 9.44 -12.15
N TRP A 139 4.55 8.54 -11.60
CA TRP A 139 3.44 8.87 -10.70
C TRP A 139 3.29 7.83 -9.58
N LEU A 140 2.97 8.34 -8.39
CA LEU A 140 2.56 7.55 -7.23
C LEU A 140 1.23 8.10 -6.72
N VAL A 141 0.14 7.41 -7.00
CA VAL A 141 -1.21 7.80 -6.60
C VAL A 141 -1.67 6.91 -5.45
N ILE A 142 -1.97 7.54 -4.33
CA ILE A 142 -2.28 6.86 -3.07
C ILE A 142 -3.67 7.28 -2.62
N SER A 143 -4.56 6.33 -2.37
CA SER A 143 -5.96 6.57 -2.00
C SER A 143 -6.12 7.46 -0.77
N GLU A 144 -5.22 7.33 0.23
CA GLU A 144 -5.19 8.16 1.43
C GLU A 144 -5.06 9.66 1.08
N LEU A 145 -4.23 10.00 0.09
CA LEU A 145 -3.98 11.39 -0.34
C LEU A 145 -5.08 11.92 -1.27
N VAL A 146 -5.65 11.04 -2.09
CA VAL A 146 -6.76 11.40 -3.00
C VAL A 146 -8.09 11.49 -2.26
N GLY A 147 -8.24 10.77 -1.13
CA GLY A 147 -9.49 10.67 -0.39
C GLY A 147 -10.51 9.71 -1.01
N LYS A 148 -10.10 8.94 -2.01
CA LYS A 148 -10.92 7.92 -2.70
C LYS A 148 -10.08 6.67 -2.98
N ALA A 149 -10.60 5.51 -2.56
CA ALA A 149 -9.95 4.22 -2.74
C ALA A 149 -10.41 3.52 -4.04
N LYS A 150 -9.54 2.72 -4.65
CA LYS A 150 -9.95 1.77 -5.70
C LYS A 150 -11.06 0.85 -5.12
N PRO A 151 -12.11 0.50 -5.87
CA PRO A 151 -12.30 0.73 -7.32
C PRO A 151 -13.08 2.01 -7.68
N ALA A 152 -13.21 2.99 -6.77
CA ALA A 152 -13.94 4.23 -7.07
C ALA A 152 -13.35 4.93 -8.32
N PRO A 153 -14.20 5.41 -9.25
CA PRO A 153 -13.71 6.00 -10.51
C PRO A 153 -12.88 7.28 -10.28
N GLU A 154 -13.09 7.98 -9.17
CA GLU A 154 -12.45 9.25 -8.87
C GLU A 154 -10.92 9.12 -8.73
N ILE A 155 -10.40 8.02 -8.15
CA ILE A 155 -8.94 7.82 -8.06
C ILE A 155 -8.32 7.63 -9.44
N PHE A 156 -9.02 6.97 -10.37
CA PHE A 156 -8.57 6.80 -11.75
C PHE A 156 -8.67 8.12 -12.52
N GLN A 157 -9.75 8.90 -12.35
CA GLN A 157 -9.90 10.21 -12.97
C GLN A 157 -8.80 11.16 -12.50
N HIS A 158 -8.50 11.19 -11.20
CA HIS A 158 -7.38 11.95 -10.65
C HIS A 158 -6.05 11.53 -11.30
N THR A 159 -5.80 10.21 -11.42
CA THR A 159 -4.59 9.69 -12.05
C THR A 159 -4.50 10.12 -13.51
N PHE A 160 -5.59 10.01 -14.28
CA PHE A 160 -5.59 10.42 -15.69
C PHE A 160 -5.32 11.91 -15.86
N GLN A 161 -5.85 12.76 -14.99
CA GLN A 161 -5.53 14.21 -14.98
C GLN A 161 -4.05 14.46 -14.73
N LEU A 162 -3.43 13.78 -13.76
CA LEU A 162 -1.99 13.88 -13.49
C LEU A 162 -1.14 13.43 -14.69
N MET A 163 -1.63 12.45 -15.46
CA MET A 163 -0.97 11.94 -16.65
C MET A 163 -1.16 12.83 -17.89
N GLY A 164 -1.97 13.89 -17.82
CA GLY A 164 -2.31 14.75 -18.96
C GLY A 164 -3.41 14.19 -19.85
N ASN A 165 -4.28 13.32 -19.29
CA ASN A 165 -5.43 12.70 -19.97
C ASN A 165 -5.07 11.95 -21.27
N PRO A 166 -4.12 11.00 -21.25
CA PRO A 166 -3.80 10.22 -22.42
C PRO A 166 -5.02 9.39 -22.88
N PRO A 167 -5.10 8.99 -24.16
CA PRO A 167 -6.15 8.10 -24.65
C PRO A 167 -6.20 6.81 -23.83
N LYS A 168 -7.40 6.39 -23.40
CA LYS A 168 -7.58 5.24 -22.51
C LYS A 168 -7.03 3.94 -23.09
N GLU A 169 -7.11 3.76 -24.40
CA GLU A 169 -6.58 2.62 -25.15
C GLU A 169 -5.04 2.52 -25.13
N GLN A 170 -4.37 3.57 -24.68
CA GLN A 170 -2.91 3.62 -24.49
C GLN A 170 -2.50 3.38 -23.03
N ILE A 171 -3.45 3.16 -22.14
CA ILE A 171 -3.21 2.93 -20.72
C ILE A 171 -3.45 1.45 -20.40
N LEU A 172 -2.52 0.82 -19.71
CA LEU A 172 -2.67 -0.51 -19.13
C LEU A 172 -2.66 -0.40 -17.61
N MET A 173 -3.62 -1.03 -16.94
CA MET A 173 -3.60 -1.26 -15.48
C MET A 173 -3.25 -2.71 -15.21
N VAL A 174 -2.30 -2.94 -14.32
CA VAL A 174 -1.83 -4.26 -13.87
C VAL A 174 -2.04 -4.35 -12.36
N GLY A 175 -2.70 -5.41 -11.91
CA GLY A 175 -2.97 -5.66 -10.50
C GLY A 175 -3.39 -7.10 -10.27
N ASP A 176 -3.39 -7.54 -9.01
CA ASP A 176 -3.81 -8.88 -8.57
C ASP A 176 -5.32 -8.98 -8.34
N THR A 177 -6.01 -7.86 -8.18
CA THR A 177 -7.46 -7.75 -7.94
C THR A 177 -8.11 -6.66 -8.79
#